data_c605e2a3d2f811352773c841c1522833
#
_entry.id   c605e2a3d2f811352773c841c1522833
#
_cell.length_a   1.000
_cell.length_b   1.000
_cell.length_c   1.000
_cell.angle_alpha   90.00
_cell.angle_beta   90.00
_cell.angle_gamma   90.00
#
_symmetry.space_group_name_H-M   'P 1'
#
loop_
_entity.id
_entity.type
_entity.pdbx_description
1 polymer ?
#
loop_
_entity_poly.entity_id
_entity_poly.type
_entity_poly.pdbx_seq_one_letter_code
_entity_poly.pdbx_strand_id
1 'polypeptide(L)'
;MAAANPRTVYYASVGPFLKLFDVDADGAELRERGAITVPANIQYAWPHPSRRFLYVVSSNGGPGIPGDKHFANAFLIDPISGGLRPHGEPAALPSRPIHTSVDRSGGYLLTAYNNPSGLTVHRLAADGSIGAPVQQPPDLDTGIYAHQILATPSNRCVVLVTRGNNATATKPEDPGAIKTFAFDNGVLRNLASIAPGNGLGFGPRHLDFHPVKSWAFVSIERQNKLYVYALDDATGLARDPLFVKDTLSNPKTPASQGAGPIHVDRNGKFVYLTNRTFPVADGGSREMPNGGENNVVAYAIDQNSGELKPIQHIDGRDVQLRTFGIDASGSLLVAASIMPMPRRDGASLPAGMMAFRIAEDGRLSFVRKYDVEVGASHQFWSGMLALP
;
A
#
# COMPACT_ATOMS: atom_id res chain seq x y z
N MET A 1 -22.54 -7.72 -26.96
CA MET A 1 -21.51 -6.68 -27.00
C MET A 1 -20.71 -6.82 -25.72
N ALA A 2 -19.41 -7.05 -25.76
CA ALA A 2 -18.57 -6.99 -24.56
C ALA A 2 -18.68 -5.55 -23.99
N ALA A 3 -18.93 -5.42 -22.69
CA ALA A 3 -18.93 -4.11 -22.05
C ALA A 3 -17.53 -3.51 -22.26
N ALA A 4 -17.46 -2.26 -22.74
CA ALA A 4 -16.21 -1.56 -22.88
C ALA A 4 -15.52 -1.53 -21.49
N ASN A 5 -14.21 -1.82 -21.47
CA ASN A 5 -13.46 -1.72 -20.23
C ASN A 5 -13.58 -0.29 -19.69
N PRO A 6 -13.86 -0.12 -18.37
CA PRO A 6 -13.96 1.21 -17.80
C PRO A 6 -12.63 1.94 -18.00
N ARG A 7 -12.72 3.22 -18.37
CA ARG A 7 -11.53 4.07 -18.51
C ARG A 7 -10.77 4.06 -17.18
N THR A 8 -9.49 3.82 -17.27
CA THR A 8 -8.59 3.83 -16.10
C THR A 8 -7.72 5.08 -16.13
N VAL A 9 -7.51 5.70 -14.98
CA VAL A 9 -6.51 6.74 -14.77
C VAL A 9 -5.50 6.27 -13.72
N TYR A 10 -4.31 6.84 -13.78
CA TYR A 10 -3.25 6.59 -12.81
C TYR A 10 -2.89 7.89 -12.10
N TYR A 11 -2.77 7.81 -10.78
CA TYR A 11 -2.31 8.90 -9.95
C TYR A 11 -0.97 8.54 -9.32
N ALA A 12 -0.04 9.50 -9.25
CA ALA A 12 1.24 9.35 -8.59
C ALA A 12 1.59 10.59 -7.79
N SER A 13 2.05 10.39 -6.55
CA SER A 13 2.47 11.49 -5.69
C SER A 13 3.94 11.86 -5.92
N VAL A 14 4.25 13.15 -5.93
CA VAL A 14 5.62 13.68 -5.85
C VAL A 14 5.59 14.83 -4.84
N GLY A 15 6.06 14.56 -3.62
CA GLY A 15 5.92 15.54 -2.55
C GLY A 15 4.45 15.94 -2.33
N PRO A 16 4.11 17.24 -2.39
CA PRO A 16 2.72 17.71 -2.24
C PRO A 16 1.90 17.64 -3.53
N PHE A 17 2.49 17.22 -4.64
CA PHE A 17 1.82 17.14 -5.94
C PHE A 17 1.22 15.75 -6.16
N LEU A 18 -0.04 15.70 -6.55
CA LEU A 18 -0.69 14.49 -7.05
C LEU A 18 -0.87 14.64 -8.56
N LYS A 19 -0.04 13.93 -9.31
CA LYS A 19 -0.04 13.90 -10.77
C LYS A 19 -1.11 12.96 -11.27
N LEU A 20 -1.78 13.35 -12.36
CA LEU A 20 -2.78 12.56 -13.07
C LEU A 20 -2.22 12.13 -14.43
N PHE A 21 -2.43 10.87 -14.76
CA PHE A 21 -2.07 10.27 -16.05
C PHE A 21 -3.27 9.57 -16.69
N ASP A 22 -3.46 9.75 -17.98
CA ASP A 22 -4.25 8.84 -18.78
C ASP A 22 -3.51 7.51 -18.91
N VAL A 23 -4.26 6.42 -18.87
CA VAL A 23 -3.75 5.05 -19.02
C VAL A 23 -4.26 4.47 -20.33
N ASP A 24 -3.34 4.13 -21.22
CA ASP A 24 -3.58 3.22 -22.34
C ASP A 24 -3.11 1.82 -21.92
N ALA A 25 -4.04 0.97 -21.51
CA ALA A 25 -3.72 -0.38 -21.04
C ALA A 25 -3.20 -1.27 -22.20
N ASP A 26 -3.72 -1.09 -23.42
CA ASP A 26 -3.29 -1.86 -24.60
C ASP A 26 -1.90 -1.46 -25.07
N GLY A 27 -1.59 -0.16 -25.08
CA GLY A 27 -0.25 0.36 -25.39
C GLY A 27 0.72 0.25 -24.20
N ALA A 28 0.23 -0.05 -23.00
CA ALA A 28 0.95 0.05 -21.73
C ALA A 28 1.61 1.43 -21.57
N GLU A 29 0.85 2.50 -21.85
CA GLU A 29 1.33 3.87 -21.83
C GLU A 29 0.65 4.69 -20.74
N LEU A 30 1.46 5.58 -20.14
CA LEU A 30 1.01 6.64 -19.24
C LEU A 30 1.28 8.00 -19.89
N ARG A 31 0.26 8.85 -19.91
CA ARG A 31 0.39 10.22 -20.43
C ARG A 31 -0.02 11.20 -19.34
N GLU A 32 0.95 12.01 -18.87
CA GLU A 32 0.68 13.02 -17.84
C GLU A 32 -0.30 14.08 -18.39
N ARG A 33 -1.31 14.42 -17.58
CA ARG A 33 -2.36 15.38 -17.86
C ARG A 33 -2.26 16.63 -17.02
N GLY A 34 -1.59 16.55 -15.88
CA GLY A 34 -1.46 17.65 -14.93
C GLY A 34 -1.33 17.16 -13.50
N ALA A 35 -1.37 18.08 -12.58
CA ALA A 35 -1.26 17.79 -11.15
C ALA A 35 -2.14 18.74 -10.33
N ILE A 36 -2.53 18.26 -9.14
CA ILE A 36 -3.06 19.12 -8.07
C ILE A 36 -2.05 19.21 -6.94
N THR A 37 -2.17 20.26 -6.13
CA THR A 37 -1.33 20.44 -4.93
C THR A 37 -2.17 20.23 -3.68
N VAL A 38 -1.60 19.54 -2.67
CA VAL A 38 -2.18 19.39 -1.34
C VAL A 38 -1.34 20.15 -0.31
N PRO A 39 -1.86 20.40 0.92
CA PRO A 39 -1.18 21.25 1.91
C PRO A 39 0.20 20.77 2.38
N ALA A 40 0.51 19.48 2.22
CA ALA A 40 1.78 18.87 2.64
C ALA A 40 2.11 17.66 1.77
N ASN A 41 3.30 17.02 1.97
CA ASN A 41 3.70 15.85 1.19
C ASN A 41 2.71 14.70 1.32
N ILE A 42 2.26 14.17 0.20
CA ILE A 42 1.32 13.05 0.15
C ILE A 42 1.97 11.81 0.73
N GLN A 43 1.28 11.15 1.65
CA GLN A 43 1.73 9.91 2.27
C GLN A 43 0.99 8.70 1.69
N TYR A 44 -0.32 8.84 1.47
CA TYR A 44 -1.17 7.81 0.87
C TYR A 44 -2.44 8.43 0.28
N ALA A 45 -3.12 7.66 -0.60
CA ALA A 45 -4.45 8.02 -1.07
C ALA A 45 -5.31 6.76 -1.26
N TRP A 46 -6.65 6.93 -1.16
CA TRP A 46 -7.60 5.84 -1.31
C TRP A 46 -8.89 6.33 -1.96
N PRO A 47 -9.41 5.62 -2.98
CA PRO A 47 -10.66 5.99 -3.62
C PRO A 47 -11.87 5.56 -2.76
N HIS A 48 -12.92 6.34 -2.81
CA HIS A 48 -14.22 5.94 -2.28
C HIS A 48 -14.79 4.76 -3.10
N PRO A 49 -15.55 3.83 -2.51
CA PRO A 49 -16.17 2.72 -3.23
C PRO A 49 -17.04 3.15 -4.43
N SER A 50 -17.68 4.33 -4.36
CA SER A 50 -18.45 4.90 -5.47
C SER A 50 -17.57 5.45 -6.61
N ARG A 51 -16.24 5.54 -6.43
CA ARG A 51 -15.26 6.14 -7.36
C ARG A 51 -15.51 7.62 -7.67
N ARG A 52 -16.39 8.29 -6.94
CA ARG A 52 -16.68 9.72 -7.08
C ARG A 52 -15.74 10.60 -6.28
N PHE A 53 -15.03 10.02 -5.30
CA PHE A 53 -14.14 10.74 -4.39
C PHE A 53 -12.80 10.02 -4.26
N LEU A 54 -11.74 10.81 -4.06
CA LEU A 54 -10.41 10.35 -3.67
C LEU A 54 -10.04 11.04 -2.37
N TYR A 55 -9.63 10.25 -1.37
CA TYR A 55 -9.11 10.79 -0.10
C TYR A 55 -7.60 10.69 -0.10
N VAL A 56 -6.94 11.81 0.24
CA VAL A 56 -5.50 11.96 0.22
C VAL A 56 -5.01 12.39 1.60
N VAL A 57 -4.16 11.59 2.22
CA VAL A 57 -3.53 11.98 3.49
C VAL A 57 -2.13 12.53 3.23
N SER A 58 -1.81 13.64 3.89
CA SER A 58 -0.57 14.39 3.66
C SER A 58 0.08 14.81 4.98
N SER A 59 1.39 15.03 4.95
CA SER A 59 2.18 15.43 6.12
C SER A 59 3.46 16.15 5.70
N ASN A 60 3.89 17.14 6.48
CA ASN A 60 5.24 17.70 6.35
C ASN A 60 6.30 16.85 7.07
N GLY A 61 5.90 15.77 7.73
CA GLY A 61 6.80 14.73 8.24
C GLY A 61 7.25 13.75 7.17
N GLY A 62 8.28 12.96 7.49
CA GLY A 62 8.89 11.95 6.62
C GLY A 62 9.50 10.80 7.42
N PRO A 63 10.25 9.88 6.78
CA PRO A 63 11.00 8.86 7.49
C PRO A 63 11.94 9.47 8.53
N GLY A 64 11.73 9.16 9.82
CA GLY A 64 12.50 9.74 10.93
C GLY A 64 12.15 11.19 11.30
N ILE A 65 11.24 11.83 10.59
CA ILE A 65 10.81 13.22 10.84
C ILE A 65 9.32 13.22 11.16
N PRO A 66 8.89 13.53 12.39
CA PRO A 66 7.47 13.48 12.76
C PRO A 66 6.63 14.52 12.02
N GLY A 67 7.15 15.74 11.86
CA GLY A 67 6.38 16.88 11.35
C GLY A 67 5.36 17.41 12.35
N ASP A 68 4.61 18.45 11.97
CA ASP A 68 3.59 19.12 12.78
C ASP A 68 2.33 19.51 11.97
N LYS A 69 2.31 19.22 10.67
CA LYS A 69 1.19 19.51 9.77
C LYS A 69 0.76 18.23 9.06
N HIS A 70 -0.41 17.75 9.45
CA HIS A 70 -0.95 16.47 8.96
C HIS A 70 -2.42 16.65 8.60
N PHE A 71 -2.81 16.21 7.40
CA PHE A 71 -4.15 16.44 6.88
C PHE A 71 -4.71 15.20 6.18
N ALA A 72 -6.04 15.06 6.24
CA ALA A 72 -6.82 14.27 5.31
C ALA A 72 -7.62 15.22 4.40
N ASN A 73 -7.52 15.03 3.10
CA ASN A 73 -8.14 15.88 2.09
C ASN A 73 -9.09 15.03 1.25
N ALA A 74 -10.28 15.53 0.94
CA ALA A 74 -11.20 14.92 -0.01
C ALA A 74 -11.13 15.66 -1.36
N PHE A 75 -11.27 14.90 -2.44
CA PHE A 75 -11.35 15.41 -3.80
C PHE A 75 -12.52 14.76 -4.53
N LEU A 76 -13.29 15.57 -5.27
CA LEU A 76 -14.21 15.06 -6.29
C LEU A 76 -13.42 14.62 -7.50
N ILE A 77 -13.77 13.46 -8.02
CA ILE A 77 -13.22 12.91 -9.25
C ILE A 77 -14.17 13.24 -10.40
N ASP A 78 -13.66 13.90 -11.42
CA ASP A 78 -14.40 14.10 -12.66
C ASP A 78 -14.59 12.73 -13.35
N PRO A 79 -15.83 12.28 -13.62
CA PRO A 79 -16.10 10.93 -14.10
C PRO A 79 -15.61 10.69 -15.54
N ILE A 80 -15.34 11.75 -16.31
CA ILE A 80 -14.90 11.64 -17.69
C ILE A 80 -13.39 11.71 -17.79
N SER A 81 -12.77 12.67 -17.11
CA SER A 81 -11.33 12.96 -17.23
C SER A 81 -10.49 12.35 -16.11
N GLY A 82 -11.08 12.01 -14.97
CA GLY A 82 -10.34 11.66 -13.75
C GLY A 82 -9.72 12.90 -13.06
N GLY A 83 -10.00 14.11 -13.54
CA GLY A 83 -9.52 15.34 -12.92
C GLY A 83 -10.02 15.47 -11.49
N LEU A 84 -9.18 16.03 -10.62
CA LEU A 84 -9.49 16.17 -9.19
C LEU A 84 -9.81 17.62 -8.83
N ARG A 85 -10.86 17.82 -8.04
CA ARG A 85 -11.22 19.13 -7.46
C ARG A 85 -11.31 18.98 -5.95
N PRO A 86 -10.72 19.91 -5.15
CA PRO A 86 -10.88 19.91 -3.69
C PRO A 86 -12.36 19.86 -3.30
N HIS A 87 -12.67 19.13 -2.23
CA HIS A 87 -14.03 18.91 -1.75
C HIS A 87 -14.08 18.98 -0.22
N GLY A 88 -14.75 20.00 0.30
CA GLY A 88 -14.76 20.31 1.74
C GLY A 88 -13.40 20.82 2.25
N GLU A 89 -13.35 21.09 3.55
CA GLU A 89 -12.12 21.52 4.21
C GLU A 89 -11.24 20.33 4.59
N PRO A 90 -9.90 20.47 4.54
CA PRO A 90 -9.00 19.45 5.04
C PRO A 90 -9.21 19.16 6.52
N ALA A 91 -9.33 17.90 6.90
CA ALA A 91 -9.38 17.49 8.30
C ALA A 91 -7.95 17.41 8.87
N ALA A 92 -7.70 18.08 10.01
CA ALA A 92 -6.43 17.94 10.70
C ALA A 92 -6.28 16.55 11.31
N LEU A 93 -5.09 15.97 11.21
CA LEU A 93 -4.75 14.66 11.75
C LEU A 93 -3.77 14.78 12.91
N PRO A 94 -3.81 13.86 13.91
CA PRO A 94 -3.01 13.99 15.13
C PRO A 94 -1.51 13.70 14.93
N SER A 95 -1.15 13.00 13.87
CA SER A 95 0.23 12.58 13.59
C SER A 95 0.42 12.30 12.11
N ARG A 96 1.67 12.02 11.71
CA ARG A 96 2.00 11.64 10.33
C ARG A 96 1.26 10.38 9.91
N PRO A 97 0.29 10.45 8.98
CA PRO A 97 -0.38 9.27 8.47
C PRO A 97 0.56 8.45 7.59
N ILE A 98 0.47 7.13 7.67
CA ILE A 98 1.24 6.21 6.82
C ILE A 98 0.36 5.51 5.79
N HIS A 99 -0.92 5.34 6.12
CA HIS A 99 -1.91 4.70 5.26
C HIS A 99 -3.30 5.24 5.55
N THR A 100 -4.14 5.28 4.54
CA THR A 100 -5.58 5.54 4.68
C THR A 100 -6.37 4.60 3.78
N SER A 101 -7.60 4.27 4.18
CA SER A 101 -8.57 3.54 3.38
C SER A 101 -9.99 3.98 3.72
N VAL A 102 -10.94 3.63 2.85
CA VAL A 102 -12.37 3.84 3.10
C VAL A 102 -12.99 2.47 3.37
N ASP A 103 -13.90 2.40 4.32
CA ASP A 103 -14.67 1.20 4.60
C ASP A 103 -15.55 0.79 3.39
N ARG A 104 -16.06 -0.43 3.39
CA ARG A 104 -16.78 -0.95 2.22
C ARG A 104 -18.12 -0.25 1.95
N SER A 105 -18.72 0.34 2.99
CA SER A 105 -19.96 1.11 2.84
C SER A 105 -19.73 2.51 2.27
N GLY A 106 -18.51 3.03 2.36
CA GLY A 106 -18.17 4.40 2.03
C GLY A 106 -18.51 5.40 3.14
N GLY A 107 -18.85 4.94 4.33
CA GLY A 107 -19.26 5.79 5.45
C GLY A 107 -18.12 6.28 6.33
N TYR A 108 -16.90 5.70 6.19
CA TYR A 108 -15.81 5.97 7.12
C TYR A 108 -14.44 5.96 6.44
N LEU A 109 -13.63 6.98 6.78
CA LEU A 109 -12.22 7.06 6.43
C LEU A 109 -11.39 6.53 7.59
N LEU A 110 -10.63 5.48 7.35
CA LEU A 110 -9.74 4.83 8.30
C LEU A 110 -8.31 5.30 8.03
N THR A 111 -7.60 5.82 9.04
CA THR A 111 -6.23 6.30 8.87
C THR A 111 -5.32 5.71 9.94
N ALA A 112 -4.16 5.17 9.53
CA ALA A 112 -3.14 4.60 10.41
C ALA A 112 -1.93 5.53 10.54
N TYR A 113 -1.33 5.58 11.74
CA TYR A 113 -0.17 6.38 12.11
C TYR A 113 0.94 5.48 12.64
N ASN A 114 2.17 5.71 12.20
CA ASN A 114 3.27 4.83 12.62
C ASN A 114 4.05 5.34 13.84
N ASN A 115 4.11 6.65 14.07
CA ASN A 115 4.84 7.24 15.20
C ASN A 115 4.22 8.58 15.64
N PRO A 116 3.56 8.64 16.80
CA PRO A 116 3.16 7.49 17.61
C PRO A 116 2.25 6.53 16.86
N SER A 117 2.29 5.24 17.22
CA SER A 117 1.42 4.22 16.62
C SER A 117 -0.03 4.50 16.99
N GLY A 118 -0.93 4.41 16.02
CA GLY A 118 -2.34 4.71 16.27
C GLY A 118 -3.20 4.65 15.03
N LEU A 119 -4.46 4.96 15.21
CA LEU A 119 -5.43 5.09 14.12
C LEU A 119 -6.49 6.15 14.43
N THR A 120 -7.15 6.64 13.39
CA THR A 120 -8.40 7.41 13.51
C THR A 120 -9.43 6.88 12.51
N VAL A 121 -10.69 7.07 12.86
CA VAL A 121 -11.85 6.82 12.00
C VAL A 121 -12.63 8.11 11.89
N HIS A 122 -12.78 8.65 10.68
CA HIS A 122 -13.61 9.83 10.43
C HIS A 122 -14.89 9.42 9.72
N ARG A 123 -16.03 10.02 10.10
CA ARG A 123 -17.25 9.87 9.32
C ARG A 123 -17.08 10.54 7.95
N LEU A 124 -17.63 9.90 6.93
CA LEU A 124 -17.80 10.53 5.62
C LEU A 124 -19.27 10.94 5.48
N ALA A 125 -19.50 12.19 5.12
CA ALA A 125 -20.84 12.69 4.87
C ALA A 125 -21.40 12.12 3.56
N ALA A 126 -22.71 12.22 3.36
CA ALA A 126 -23.36 11.71 2.14
C ALA A 126 -22.85 12.38 0.85
N ASP A 127 -22.34 13.60 0.95
CA ASP A 127 -21.69 14.31 -0.15
C ASP A 127 -20.22 13.92 -0.35
N GLY A 128 -19.65 13.06 0.51
CA GLY A 128 -18.26 12.62 0.47
C GLY A 128 -17.27 13.51 1.22
N SER A 129 -17.70 14.59 1.88
CA SER A 129 -16.82 15.40 2.71
C SER A 129 -16.39 14.66 3.99
N ILE A 130 -15.19 14.99 4.50
CA ILE A 130 -14.65 14.39 5.72
C ILE A 130 -15.28 15.08 6.93
N GLY A 131 -16.00 14.30 7.75
CA GLY A 131 -16.64 14.77 8.97
C GLY A 131 -15.75 14.60 10.21
N ALA A 132 -16.39 14.72 11.38
CA ALA A 132 -15.68 14.60 12.66
C ALA A 132 -15.14 13.19 12.90
N PRO A 133 -14.04 13.05 13.66
CA PRO A 133 -13.53 11.75 14.08
C PRO A 133 -14.54 11.06 15.01
N VAL A 134 -14.66 9.74 14.84
CA VAL A 134 -15.44 8.88 15.73
C VAL A 134 -14.59 8.57 16.97
N GLN A 135 -15.15 8.87 18.14
CA GLN A 135 -14.48 8.54 19.41
C GLN A 135 -14.26 7.03 19.50
N GLN A 136 -13.01 6.62 19.72
CA GLN A 136 -12.64 5.22 19.91
C GLN A 136 -12.50 4.86 21.40
N PRO A 137 -12.67 3.58 21.76
CA PRO A 137 -12.38 3.11 23.11
C PRO A 137 -10.94 3.41 23.53
N PRO A 138 -10.70 3.81 24.80
CA PRO A 138 -9.36 4.18 25.25
C PRO A 138 -8.38 3.00 25.35
N ASP A 139 -8.89 1.77 25.41
CA ASP A 139 -8.14 0.51 25.47
C ASP A 139 -7.88 -0.13 24.11
N LEU A 140 -8.10 0.60 23.02
CA LEU A 140 -7.90 0.08 21.66
C LEU A 140 -6.40 -0.23 21.43
N ASP A 141 -6.11 -1.52 21.18
CA ASP A 141 -4.74 -2.00 20.97
C ASP A 141 -4.27 -1.73 19.52
N THR A 142 -3.64 -0.58 19.31
CA THR A 142 -3.09 -0.18 18.01
C THR A 142 -1.68 -0.69 17.74
N GLY A 143 -1.11 -1.50 18.62
CA GLY A 143 0.22 -2.09 18.47
C GLY A 143 1.35 -1.06 18.33
N ILE A 144 2.46 -1.48 17.74
CA ILE A 144 3.64 -0.64 17.53
C ILE A 144 3.95 -0.51 16.05
N TYR A 145 4.10 0.71 15.56
CA TYR A 145 4.35 1.04 14.17
C TYR A 145 3.23 0.52 13.25
N ALA A 146 2.00 1.02 13.47
CA ALA A 146 0.90 0.76 12.56
C ALA A 146 1.26 1.18 11.13
N HIS A 147 0.99 0.31 10.14
CA HIS A 147 1.46 0.52 8.77
C HIS A 147 0.36 0.50 7.72
N GLN A 148 -0.64 -0.37 7.86
CA GLN A 148 -1.79 -0.40 6.95
C GLN A 148 -3.07 -0.74 7.72
N ILE A 149 -4.18 -0.11 7.34
CA ILE A 149 -5.50 -0.35 7.91
C ILE A 149 -6.52 -0.57 6.79
N LEU A 150 -7.26 -1.69 6.85
CA LEU A 150 -8.29 -2.04 5.85
C LEU A 150 -9.52 -2.65 6.53
N ALA A 151 -10.70 -2.26 6.05
CA ALA A 151 -11.93 -3.00 6.37
C ALA A 151 -11.99 -4.31 5.55
N THR A 152 -12.45 -5.40 6.20
CA THR A 152 -12.66 -6.68 5.53
C THR A 152 -13.72 -6.59 4.41
N PRO A 153 -13.77 -7.53 3.46
CA PRO A 153 -14.80 -7.53 2.42
C PRO A 153 -16.25 -7.49 2.94
N SER A 154 -16.51 -8.11 4.09
CA SER A 154 -17.83 -8.08 4.76
C SER A 154 -18.13 -6.76 5.48
N ASN A 155 -17.15 -5.89 5.64
CA ASN A 155 -17.22 -4.66 6.43
C ASN A 155 -17.51 -4.86 7.95
N ARG A 156 -17.41 -6.09 8.45
CA ARG A 156 -17.66 -6.40 9.88
C ARG A 156 -16.43 -6.23 10.74
N CYS A 157 -15.25 -6.33 10.13
CA CYS A 157 -13.98 -6.21 10.82
C CYS A 157 -13.07 -5.20 10.13
N VAL A 158 -12.15 -4.66 10.90
CA VAL A 158 -10.99 -3.89 10.41
C VAL A 158 -9.73 -4.62 10.81
N VAL A 159 -8.78 -4.69 9.89
CA VAL A 159 -7.45 -5.26 10.12
C VAL A 159 -6.42 -4.14 10.07
N LEU A 160 -5.58 -4.06 11.10
CA LEU A 160 -4.44 -3.15 11.20
C LEU A 160 -3.16 -3.98 11.29
N VAL A 161 -2.26 -3.84 10.32
CA VAL A 161 -0.93 -4.45 10.43
C VAL A 161 0.00 -3.48 11.13
N THR A 162 0.74 -3.97 12.14
CA THR A 162 1.70 -3.20 12.91
C THR A 162 3.06 -3.85 12.78
N ARG A 163 4.00 -3.10 12.21
CA ARG A 163 5.30 -3.64 11.78
C ARG A 163 6.26 -3.89 12.94
N GLY A 164 6.09 -3.17 14.04
CA GLY A 164 7.13 -3.03 15.07
C GLY A 164 8.35 -2.24 14.57
N ASN A 165 9.31 -2.00 15.43
CA ASN A 165 10.56 -1.34 15.08
C ASN A 165 11.73 -2.33 15.13
N ASN A 166 12.72 -2.13 14.28
CA ASN A 166 13.97 -2.89 14.34
C ASN A 166 14.73 -2.54 15.62
N ALA A 167 15.53 -3.48 16.12
CA ALA A 167 16.50 -3.18 17.17
C ALA A 167 17.49 -2.10 16.70
N THR A 168 17.93 -1.28 17.64
CA THR A 168 19.01 -0.30 17.45
C THR A 168 20.12 -0.60 18.44
N ALA A 169 21.23 0.13 18.39
CA ALA A 169 22.30 -0.01 19.38
C ALA A 169 21.84 0.24 20.84
N THR A 170 20.77 1.02 21.02
CA THR A 170 20.28 1.47 22.35
C THR A 170 18.90 0.96 22.71
N LYS A 171 18.19 0.31 21.79
CA LYS A 171 16.81 -0.16 22.01
C LYS A 171 16.62 -1.56 21.43
N PRO A 172 16.03 -2.51 22.17
CA PRO A 172 15.64 -3.81 21.62
C PRO A 172 14.57 -3.65 20.53
N GLU A 173 14.37 -4.71 19.77
CA GLU A 173 13.31 -4.81 18.77
C GLU A 173 11.93 -4.63 19.42
N ASP A 174 11.04 -3.87 18.78
CA ASP A 174 9.63 -3.83 19.11
C ASP A 174 8.85 -4.88 18.30
N PRO A 175 7.87 -5.56 18.92
CA PRO A 175 7.10 -6.61 18.25
C PRO A 175 6.18 -6.05 17.15
N GLY A 176 6.06 -6.80 16.07
CA GLY A 176 5.02 -6.63 15.06
C GLY A 176 3.80 -7.49 15.34
N ALA A 177 2.62 -7.10 14.84
CA ALA A 177 1.39 -7.87 14.99
C ALA A 177 0.40 -7.56 13.88
N ILE A 178 -0.57 -8.45 13.68
CA ILE A 178 -1.79 -8.16 12.95
C ILE A 178 -2.89 -7.99 13.99
N LYS A 179 -3.47 -6.80 14.07
CA LYS A 179 -4.58 -6.48 14.97
C LYS A 179 -5.89 -6.59 14.20
N THR A 180 -6.88 -7.25 14.78
CA THR A 180 -8.21 -7.32 14.22
C THR A 180 -9.22 -6.70 15.18
N PHE A 181 -10.17 -5.96 14.63
CA PHE A 181 -11.19 -5.26 15.38
C PHE A 181 -12.57 -5.56 14.83
N ALA A 182 -13.56 -5.74 15.68
CA ALA A 182 -14.95 -5.62 15.27
C ALA A 182 -15.21 -4.16 14.86
N PHE A 183 -15.96 -3.97 13.78
CA PHE A 183 -16.26 -2.66 13.24
C PHE A 183 -17.76 -2.44 13.18
N ASP A 184 -18.25 -1.47 13.94
CA ASP A 184 -19.65 -1.13 14.00
C ASP A 184 -19.84 0.38 14.08
N ASN A 185 -20.51 0.97 13.08
CA ASN A 185 -20.82 2.40 13.01
C ASN A 185 -19.60 3.33 13.24
N GLY A 186 -18.41 2.90 12.77
CA GLY A 186 -17.16 3.63 12.91
C GLY A 186 -16.42 3.36 14.23
N VAL A 187 -17.00 2.61 15.15
CA VAL A 187 -16.36 2.21 16.42
C VAL A 187 -15.66 0.88 16.25
N LEU A 188 -14.44 0.80 16.74
CA LEU A 188 -13.60 -0.39 16.75
C LEU A 188 -13.57 -1.03 18.13
N ARG A 189 -13.57 -2.36 18.19
CA ARG A 189 -13.39 -3.13 19.42
C ARG A 189 -12.36 -4.24 19.18
N ASN A 190 -11.39 -4.40 20.08
CA ASN A 190 -10.38 -5.44 19.98
C ASN A 190 -11.00 -6.83 19.82
N LEU A 191 -10.56 -7.60 18.82
CA LEU A 191 -10.91 -9.00 18.63
C LEU A 191 -9.71 -9.89 18.87
N ALA A 192 -8.62 -9.68 18.12
CA ALA A 192 -7.43 -10.50 18.23
C ALA A 192 -6.15 -9.69 17.93
N SER A 193 -5.04 -10.22 18.47
CA SER A 193 -3.69 -9.80 18.15
C SER A 193 -2.89 -11.03 17.72
N ILE A 194 -2.53 -11.10 16.45
CA ILE A 194 -1.77 -12.21 15.87
C ILE A 194 -0.29 -11.79 15.83
N ALA A 195 0.52 -12.40 16.67
CA ALA A 195 1.93 -12.05 16.85
C ALA A 195 2.77 -13.32 17.05
N PRO A 196 3.03 -14.11 15.99
CA PRO A 196 3.87 -15.30 16.07
C PRO A 196 5.24 -14.98 16.70
N GLY A 197 5.76 -15.85 17.57
CA GLY A 197 7.01 -15.60 18.27
C GLY A 197 7.00 -14.35 19.16
N ASN A 198 5.86 -14.02 19.74
CA ASN A 198 5.62 -12.76 20.49
C ASN A 198 5.84 -11.51 19.62
N GLY A 199 5.74 -11.64 18.29
CA GLY A 199 5.86 -10.56 17.34
C GLY A 199 7.29 -10.18 16.97
N LEU A 200 8.31 -10.75 17.62
CA LEU A 200 9.70 -10.49 17.32
C LEU A 200 10.09 -11.13 15.97
N GLY A 201 10.74 -10.35 15.10
CA GLY A 201 11.07 -10.75 13.74
C GLY A 201 9.84 -10.91 12.82
N PHE A 202 8.61 -10.69 13.28
CA PHE A 202 7.42 -10.90 12.46
C PHE A 202 7.27 -9.82 11.39
N GLY A 203 7.13 -8.56 11.74
CA GLY A 203 7.15 -7.40 10.84
C GLY A 203 6.16 -7.42 9.68
N PRO A 204 4.84 -7.64 9.91
CA PRO A 204 3.84 -7.56 8.84
C PRO A 204 3.73 -6.10 8.35
N ARG A 205 3.51 -5.93 7.03
CA ARG A 205 3.56 -4.60 6.41
C ARG A 205 2.29 -4.21 5.65
N HIS A 206 1.89 -5.01 4.69
CA HIS A 206 0.68 -4.81 3.88
C HIS A 206 -0.10 -6.10 3.77
N LEU A 207 -1.40 -5.94 3.53
CA LEU A 207 -2.29 -7.05 3.23
C LEU A 207 -3.25 -6.66 2.10
N ASP A 208 -3.79 -7.67 1.44
CA ASP A 208 -4.95 -7.54 0.57
C ASP A 208 -5.86 -8.76 0.73
N PHE A 209 -7.13 -8.61 0.36
CA PHE A 209 -8.13 -9.64 0.48
C PHE A 209 -8.47 -10.25 -0.86
N HIS A 210 -8.75 -11.55 -0.87
CA HIS A 210 -9.36 -12.16 -2.05
C HIS A 210 -10.75 -11.54 -2.30
N PRO A 211 -11.10 -11.20 -3.55
CA PRO A 211 -12.33 -10.45 -3.85
C PRO A 211 -13.61 -11.19 -3.48
N VAL A 212 -13.62 -12.53 -3.47
CA VAL A 212 -14.83 -13.35 -3.22
C VAL A 212 -14.61 -14.52 -2.26
N LYS A 213 -13.37 -14.91 -1.95
CA LYS A 213 -13.06 -16.01 -1.03
C LYS A 213 -12.64 -15.45 0.32
N SER A 214 -12.81 -16.24 1.37
CA SER A 214 -12.45 -15.85 2.74
C SER A 214 -10.94 -16.02 3.00
N TRP A 215 -10.11 -15.32 2.19
CA TRP A 215 -8.66 -15.33 2.34
C TRP A 215 -8.08 -13.92 2.39
N ALA A 216 -7.06 -13.76 3.24
CA ALA A 216 -6.23 -12.57 3.31
C ALA A 216 -4.77 -12.94 3.05
N PHE A 217 -4.08 -12.11 2.28
CA PHE A 217 -2.68 -12.26 1.91
C PHE A 217 -1.88 -11.15 2.57
N VAL A 218 -0.89 -11.51 3.39
CA VAL A 218 -0.14 -10.55 4.22
C VAL A 218 1.34 -10.62 3.89
N SER A 219 1.92 -9.50 3.45
CA SER A 219 3.36 -9.39 3.26
C SER A 219 4.06 -9.20 4.61
N ILE A 220 5.01 -10.08 4.92
CA ILE A 220 5.82 -10.04 6.14
C ILE A 220 7.19 -9.49 5.77
N GLU A 221 7.34 -8.16 5.89
CA GLU A 221 8.50 -7.41 5.41
C GLU A 221 9.82 -7.94 5.96
N ARG A 222 9.90 -8.18 7.27
CA ARG A 222 11.14 -8.60 7.92
C ARG A 222 11.58 -10.01 7.57
N GLN A 223 10.65 -10.87 7.19
CA GLN A 223 10.91 -12.27 6.89
C GLN A 223 11.05 -12.55 5.39
N ASN A 224 10.74 -11.58 4.53
CA ASN A 224 10.58 -11.81 3.10
C ASN A 224 9.63 -12.99 2.82
N LYS A 225 8.48 -12.98 3.51
CA LYS A 225 7.45 -14.02 3.41
C LYS A 225 6.11 -13.40 3.01
N LEU A 226 5.28 -14.24 2.46
CA LEU A 226 3.87 -13.99 2.19
C LEU A 226 3.05 -15.03 2.95
N TYR A 227 2.21 -14.57 3.89
CA TYR A 227 1.33 -15.42 4.69
C TYR A 227 -0.08 -15.35 4.13
N VAL A 228 -0.73 -16.50 4.05
CA VAL A 228 -2.15 -16.63 3.68
C VAL A 228 -2.93 -16.98 4.93
N TYR A 229 -3.93 -16.17 5.26
CA TYR A 229 -4.82 -16.42 6.41
C TYR A 229 -6.24 -16.69 5.96
N ALA A 230 -6.94 -17.56 6.68
CA ALA A 230 -8.38 -17.63 6.59
C ALA A 230 -8.99 -16.35 7.19
N LEU A 231 -10.02 -15.82 6.52
CA LEU A 231 -10.80 -14.66 6.95
C LEU A 231 -12.08 -15.17 7.60
N ASP A 232 -12.40 -14.66 8.77
CA ASP A 232 -13.60 -14.96 9.54
C ASP A 232 -14.27 -13.66 10.00
N ASP A 233 -15.57 -13.53 9.80
CA ASP A 233 -16.29 -12.32 10.12
C ASP A 233 -16.47 -12.04 11.63
N ALA A 234 -16.28 -13.04 12.48
CA ALA A 234 -16.39 -12.89 13.92
C ALA A 234 -15.05 -12.54 14.60
N THR A 235 -13.94 -13.04 14.04
CA THR A 235 -12.60 -12.87 14.62
C THR A 235 -11.64 -12.03 13.76
N GLY A 236 -12.03 -11.72 12.53
CA GLY A 236 -11.24 -11.04 11.52
C GLY A 236 -10.33 -12.00 10.76
N LEU A 237 -9.25 -12.46 11.35
CA LEU A 237 -8.31 -13.43 10.76
C LEU A 237 -8.11 -14.62 11.69
N ALA A 238 -7.92 -15.79 11.11
CA ALA A 238 -7.47 -16.96 11.86
C ALA A 238 -6.13 -16.69 12.53
N ARG A 239 -5.88 -17.33 13.68
CA ARG A 239 -4.64 -17.13 14.45
C ARG A 239 -3.40 -17.61 13.71
N ASP A 240 -3.51 -18.75 13.04
CA ASP A 240 -2.42 -19.38 12.32
C ASP A 240 -2.62 -19.23 10.81
N PRO A 241 -1.55 -19.00 10.03
CA PRO A 241 -1.67 -18.92 8.59
C PRO A 241 -1.96 -20.30 7.98
N LEU A 242 -2.76 -20.32 6.92
CA LEU A 242 -2.98 -21.51 6.11
C LEU A 242 -1.71 -21.91 5.36
N PHE A 243 -1.00 -20.93 4.84
CA PHE A 243 0.22 -21.13 4.05
C PHE A 243 1.23 -20.01 4.30
N VAL A 244 2.50 -20.36 4.17
CA VAL A 244 3.64 -19.45 4.23
C VAL A 244 4.51 -19.68 2.99
N LYS A 245 4.79 -18.61 2.24
CA LYS A 245 5.59 -18.68 1.01
C LYS A 245 6.76 -17.70 1.08
N ASP A 246 7.88 -18.06 0.46
CA ASP A 246 8.99 -17.15 0.24
C ASP A 246 8.62 -16.13 -0.83
N THR A 247 9.04 -14.87 -0.64
CA THR A 247 8.85 -13.81 -1.64
C THR A 247 10.09 -13.61 -2.52
N LEU A 248 11.24 -14.08 -2.06
CA LEU A 248 12.49 -14.01 -2.80
C LEU A 248 12.68 -15.24 -3.69
N SER A 249 13.30 -15.07 -4.84
CA SER A 249 13.74 -16.17 -5.69
C SER A 249 14.89 -16.95 -5.05
N ASN A 250 15.74 -16.23 -4.29
CA ASN A 250 16.79 -16.82 -3.45
C ASN A 250 16.63 -16.37 -1.99
N PRO A 251 15.92 -17.15 -1.14
CA PRO A 251 15.72 -16.80 0.26
C PRO A 251 17.00 -16.69 1.09
N LYS A 252 18.14 -17.15 0.57
CA LYS A 252 19.46 -17.09 1.25
C LYS A 252 20.24 -15.82 0.88
N THR A 253 19.66 -14.91 0.15
CA THR A 253 20.32 -13.64 -0.23
C THR A 253 20.71 -12.84 1.03
N PRO A 254 22.00 -12.48 1.22
CA PRO A 254 22.45 -11.81 2.44
C PRO A 254 22.09 -10.32 2.49
N ALA A 255 21.61 -9.74 1.41
CA ALA A 255 21.29 -8.32 1.35
C ALA A 255 20.13 -7.96 2.29
N SER A 256 20.20 -6.79 2.92
CA SER A 256 19.08 -6.24 3.68
C SER A 256 17.95 -5.88 2.73
N GLN A 257 16.81 -6.56 2.87
CA GLN A 257 15.68 -6.41 1.97
C GLN A 257 14.37 -6.79 2.66
N GLY A 258 13.23 -6.45 2.04
CA GLY A 258 11.94 -6.71 2.63
C GLY A 258 10.82 -6.84 1.61
N ALA A 259 9.85 -7.69 1.95
CA ALA A 259 8.59 -7.80 1.22
C ALA A 259 7.84 -6.46 1.26
N GLY A 260 7.39 -6.00 0.11
CA GLY A 260 6.78 -4.69 -0.09
C GLY A 260 5.25 -4.72 -0.12
N PRO A 261 4.63 -3.81 -0.91
CA PRO A 261 3.19 -3.81 -1.16
C PRO A 261 2.72 -5.10 -1.83
N ILE A 262 1.45 -5.40 -1.63
CA ILE A 262 0.79 -6.60 -2.16
C ILE A 262 -0.58 -6.21 -2.71
N HIS A 263 -0.97 -6.78 -3.84
CA HIS A 263 -2.31 -6.70 -4.39
C HIS A 263 -2.75 -8.03 -4.99
N VAL A 264 -4.02 -8.35 -4.78
CA VAL A 264 -4.72 -9.43 -5.48
C VAL A 264 -5.33 -8.87 -6.76
N ASP A 265 -5.24 -9.58 -7.86
CA ASP A 265 -5.95 -9.19 -9.07
C ASP A 265 -7.47 -9.23 -8.85
N ARG A 266 -8.22 -8.42 -9.61
CA ARG A 266 -9.67 -8.29 -9.43
C ARG A 266 -10.46 -9.58 -9.59
N ASN A 267 -9.89 -10.57 -10.28
CA ASN A 267 -10.53 -11.86 -10.52
C ASN A 267 -10.16 -12.90 -9.45
N GLY A 268 -9.25 -12.56 -8.53
CA GLY A 268 -8.79 -13.44 -7.47
C GLY A 268 -7.94 -14.61 -7.97
N LYS A 269 -7.31 -14.49 -9.14
CA LYS A 269 -6.48 -15.55 -9.71
C LYS A 269 -5.02 -15.43 -9.36
N PHE A 270 -4.53 -14.20 -9.15
CA PHE A 270 -3.13 -13.90 -8.96
C PHE A 270 -2.90 -12.94 -7.80
N VAL A 271 -1.75 -13.11 -7.14
CA VAL A 271 -1.21 -12.14 -6.17
C VAL A 271 0.10 -11.60 -6.71
N TYR A 272 0.26 -10.29 -6.65
CA TYR A 272 1.51 -9.61 -6.96
C TYR A 272 2.07 -8.96 -5.71
N LEU A 273 3.40 -9.02 -5.54
CA LEU A 273 4.10 -8.42 -4.42
C LEU A 273 5.46 -7.92 -4.91
N THR A 274 5.92 -6.77 -4.39
CA THR A 274 7.28 -6.30 -4.68
C THR A 274 8.24 -6.69 -3.58
N ASN A 275 9.47 -7.07 -3.95
CA ASN A 275 10.60 -7.14 -3.04
C ASN A 275 11.51 -5.94 -3.28
N ARG A 276 12.16 -5.47 -2.22
CA ARG A 276 13.02 -4.29 -2.29
C ARG A 276 14.18 -4.42 -1.33
N THR A 277 15.37 -4.01 -1.78
CA THR A 277 16.54 -3.87 -0.93
C THR A 277 16.49 -2.55 -0.18
N PHE A 278 17.07 -2.52 1.02
CA PHE A 278 17.20 -1.28 1.78
C PHE A 278 18.59 -0.67 1.54
N PRO A 279 18.69 0.66 1.37
CA PRO A 279 19.97 1.33 1.28
C PRO A 279 20.79 1.06 2.53
N VAL A 280 22.05 0.75 2.35
CA VAL A 280 23.02 0.66 3.46
C VAL A 280 23.57 2.07 3.70
N ALA A 281 23.53 2.53 4.95
CA ALA A 281 24.20 3.76 5.34
C ALA A 281 25.66 3.41 5.59
N ASP A 282 26.56 3.80 4.69
CA ASP A 282 27.98 3.75 4.91
C ASP A 282 28.51 5.19 5.02
N GLY A 283 29.05 5.56 6.20
CA GLY A 283 29.69 6.84 6.43
C GLY A 283 28.87 8.11 6.14
N GLY A 284 27.53 8.02 6.12
CA GLY A 284 26.63 9.17 5.87
C GLY A 284 26.09 9.29 4.44
N SER A 285 26.53 8.45 3.51
CA SER A 285 25.93 8.33 2.17
C SER A 285 24.97 7.13 2.10
N ARG A 286 23.85 7.28 1.38
CA ARG A 286 22.97 6.16 1.05
C ARG A 286 23.51 5.49 -0.21
N GLU A 287 24.10 4.32 -0.07
CA GLU A 287 24.57 3.54 -1.21
C GLU A 287 23.56 2.47 -1.63
N MET A 288 23.58 2.14 -2.92
CA MET A 288 22.88 0.98 -3.44
C MET A 288 23.37 -0.28 -2.73
N PRO A 289 22.47 -1.12 -2.17
CA PRO A 289 22.86 -2.37 -1.55
C PRO A 289 23.59 -3.26 -2.56
N ASN A 290 24.61 -3.95 -2.08
CA ASN A 290 25.32 -4.93 -2.89
C ASN A 290 24.50 -6.21 -2.99
N GLY A 291 23.88 -6.45 -4.15
CA GLY A 291 23.02 -7.61 -4.38
C GLY A 291 21.61 -7.41 -3.82
N GLY A 292 20.88 -8.51 -3.66
CA GLY A 292 19.47 -8.51 -3.26
C GLY A 292 18.52 -8.39 -4.44
N GLU A 293 17.23 -8.53 -4.15
CA GLU A 293 16.17 -8.57 -5.15
C GLU A 293 15.32 -7.30 -5.08
N ASN A 294 15.23 -6.60 -6.21
CA ASN A 294 14.26 -5.55 -6.45
C ASN A 294 13.38 -6.02 -7.62
N ASN A 295 12.36 -6.77 -7.29
CA ASN A 295 11.53 -7.46 -8.28
C ASN A 295 10.05 -7.36 -7.95
N VAL A 296 9.23 -7.80 -8.90
CA VAL A 296 7.83 -8.15 -8.66
C VAL A 296 7.71 -9.66 -8.74
N VAL A 297 7.18 -10.27 -7.68
CA VAL A 297 6.82 -11.69 -7.68
C VAL A 297 5.34 -11.85 -7.97
N ALA A 298 5.01 -12.76 -8.88
CA ALA A 298 3.65 -13.15 -9.21
C ALA A 298 3.39 -14.57 -8.69
N TYR A 299 2.23 -14.75 -8.04
CA TYR A 299 1.73 -16.06 -7.58
C TYR A 299 0.39 -16.35 -8.23
N ALA A 300 0.19 -17.59 -8.64
CA ALA A 300 -1.14 -18.12 -8.93
C ALA A 300 -1.80 -18.59 -7.62
N ILE A 301 -3.10 -18.31 -7.46
CA ILE A 301 -3.91 -18.73 -6.31
C ILE A 301 -4.64 -20.02 -6.67
N ASP A 302 -4.44 -21.08 -5.91
CA ASP A 302 -5.30 -22.26 -5.99
C ASP A 302 -6.71 -21.91 -5.51
N GLN A 303 -7.69 -22.02 -6.38
CA GLN A 303 -9.06 -21.55 -6.14
C GLN A 303 -9.84 -22.40 -5.13
N ASN A 304 -9.33 -23.56 -4.73
CA ASN A 304 -9.96 -24.44 -3.74
C ASN A 304 -9.38 -24.22 -2.35
N SER A 305 -8.05 -24.07 -2.25
CA SER A 305 -7.34 -24.02 -0.97
C SER A 305 -6.85 -22.61 -0.58
N GLY A 306 -6.67 -21.71 -1.54
CA GLY A 306 -5.98 -20.43 -1.33
C GLY A 306 -4.46 -20.55 -1.34
N GLU A 307 -3.90 -21.75 -1.62
CA GLU A 307 -2.46 -21.93 -1.68
C GLU A 307 -1.85 -21.13 -2.84
N LEU A 308 -0.70 -20.52 -2.57
CA LEU A 308 0.03 -19.72 -3.55
C LEU A 308 1.14 -20.53 -4.19
N LYS A 309 1.19 -20.53 -5.53
CA LYS A 309 2.29 -21.06 -6.32
C LYS A 309 3.04 -19.91 -6.99
N PRO A 310 4.33 -19.68 -6.70
CA PRO A 310 5.09 -18.65 -7.42
C PRO A 310 5.21 -19.04 -8.89
N ILE A 311 4.86 -18.11 -9.77
CA ILE A 311 4.92 -18.31 -11.23
C ILE A 311 6.01 -17.50 -11.90
N GLN A 312 6.43 -16.38 -11.25
CA GLN A 312 7.49 -15.53 -11.79
C GLN A 312 8.10 -14.65 -10.71
N HIS A 313 9.42 -14.40 -10.83
CA HIS A 313 10.11 -13.25 -10.24
C HIS A 313 10.66 -12.44 -11.41
N ILE A 314 10.16 -11.22 -11.61
CA ILE A 314 10.62 -10.34 -12.69
C ILE A 314 11.38 -9.15 -12.12
N ASP A 315 12.52 -8.83 -12.70
CA ASP A 315 13.30 -7.64 -12.35
C ASP A 315 12.41 -6.38 -12.39
N GLY A 316 12.39 -5.62 -11.30
CA GLY A 316 11.57 -4.42 -11.14
C GLY A 316 12.04 -3.22 -11.94
N ARG A 317 13.21 -3.29 -12.60
CA ARG A 317 13.86 -2.23 -13.40
C ARG A 317 14.19 -0.96 -12.62
N ASP A 318 14.00 -1.01 -11.31
CA ASP A 318 14.31 0.05 -10.36
C ASP A 318 14.48 -0.54 -8.95
N VAL A 319 14.86 0.28 -7.99
CA VAL A 319 15.02 -0.12 -6.59
C VAL A 319 13.97 0.55 -5.71
N GLN A 320 13.72 -0.01 -4.53
CA GLN A 320 12.77 0.57 -3.58
C GLN A 320 11.34 0.73 -4.15
N LEU A 321 10.83 -0.28 -4.87
CA LEU A 321 9.45 -0.31 -5.34
C LEU A 321 8.49 -0.24 -4.15
N ARG A 322 7.88 0.94 -3.94
CA ARG A 322 7.09 1.21 -2.73
C ARG A 322 5.60 0.99 -2.92
N THR A 323 5.09 1.26 -4.10
CA THR A 323 3.68 1.10 -4.45
C THR A 323 3.55 0.56 -5.86
N PHE A 324 2.43 -0.06 -6.14
CA PHE A 324 2.03 -0.38 -7.51
C PHE A 324 0.51 -0.39 -7.60
N GLY A 325 0.00 -0.27 -8.81
CA GLY A 325 -1.41 -0.41 -9.13
C GLY A 325 -1.61 -1.36 -10.31
N ILE A 326 -2.75 -2.05 -10.31
CA ILE A 326 -3.20 -2.90 -11.41
C ILE A 326 -4.41 -2.20 -12.04
N ASP A 327 -4.46 -2.13 -13.36
CA ASP A 327 -5.56 -1.52 -14.07
C ASP A 327 -6.87 -2.34 -13.95
N ALA A 328 -7.99 -1.72 -14.29
CA ALA A 328 -9.30 -2.34 -14.13
C ALA A 328 -9.52 -3.56 -15.05
N SER A 329 -8.81 -3.66 -16.16
CA SER A 329 -8.85 -4.83 -17.04
C SER A 329 -8.03 -6.00 -16.49
N GLY A 330 -7.04 -5.72 -15.62
CA GLY A 330 -6.07 -6.68 -15.12
C GLY A 330 -4.96 -6.99 -16.13
N SER A 331 -4.74 -6.11 -17.13
CA SER A 331 -3.74 -6.30 -18.19
C SER A 331 -2.46 -5.49 -18.00
N LEU A 332 -2.48 -4.49 -17.10
CA LEU A 332 -1.37 -3.58 -16.85
C LEU A 332 -1.09 -3.44 -15.35
N LEU A 333 0.17 -3.59 -14.97
CA LEU A 333 0.69 -3.26 -13.65
C LEU A 333 1.69 -2.11 -13.79
N VAL A 334 1.55 -1.07 -12.95
CA VAL A 334 2.54 0.01 -12.87
C VAL A 334 3.08 0.05 -11.45
N ALA A 335 4.38 -0.21 -11.31
CA ALA A 335 5.11 -0.09 -10.05
C ALA A 335 5.85 1.24 -9.98
N ALA A 336 6.01 1.80 -8.78
CA ALA A 336 6.68 3.08 -8.58
C ALA A 336 7.78 2.97 -7.50
N SER A 337 8.95 3.50 -7.81
CA SER A 337 10.06 3.67 -6.85
C SER A 337 9.93 4.97 -6.09
N ILE A 338 10.52 5.02 -4.89
CA ILE A 338 10.29 6.12 -3.93
C ILE A 338 11.16 7.36 -4.19
N MET A 339 12.42 7.16 -4.58
CA MET A 339 13.44 8.21 -4.72
C MET A 339 14.56 7.76 -5.64
N PRO A 340 15.38 8.69 -6.15
CA PRO A 340 16.59 8.35 -6.85
C PRO A 340 17.57 7.59 -5.94
N MET A 341 18.33 6.68 -6.52
CA MET A 341 19.33 5.90 -5.79
C MET A 341 20.71 6.08 -6.41
N PRO A 342 21.72 6.44 -5.61
CA PRO A 342 23.10 6.53 -6.10
C PRO A 342 23.60 5.14 -6.52
N ARG A 343 24.31 5.08 -7.63
CA ARG A 343 25.00 3.88 -8.12
C ARG A 343 26.46 3.93 -7.72
N ARG A 344 27.11 2.77 -7.68
CA ARG A 344 28.55 2.68 -7.33
C ARG A 344 29.48 3.36 -8.34
N ASP A 345 29.02 3.52 -9.59
CA ASP A 345 29.77 4.23 -10.64
C ASP A 345 29.64 5.76 -10.53
N GLY A 346 29.00 6.28 -9.46
CA GLY A 346 28.76 7.70 -9.24
C GLY A 346 27.55 8.25 -9.99
N ALA A 347 26.93 7.46 -10.87
CA ALA A 347 25.66 7.84 -11.50
C ALA A 347 24.50 7.73 -10.52
N SER A 348 23.36 8.32 -10.86
CA SER A 348 22.10 8.15 -10.11
C SER A 348 21.09 7.40 -10.97
N LEU A 349 20.45 6.38 -10.38
CA LEU A 349 19.26 5.78 -10.96
C LEU A 349 18.07 6.67 -10.57
N PRO A 350 17.41 7.37 -11.52
CA PRO A 350 16.28 8.23 -11.18
C PRO A 350 15.10 7.41 -10.66
N ALA A 351 14.30 8.00 -9.77
CA ALA A 351 13.01 7.42 -9.41
C ALA A 351 12.16 7.22 -10.66
N GLY A 352 11.25 6.25 -10.64
CA GLY A 352 10.48 5.96 -11.84
C GLY A 352 9.15 5.26 -11.59
N MET A 353 8.41 5.17 -12.69
CA MET A 353 7.21 4.33 -12.82
C MET A 353 7.48 3.29 -13.90
N MET A 354 7.36 2.01 -13.55
CA MET A 354 7.66 0.87 -14.41
C MET A 354 6.37 0.19 -14.82
N ALA A 355 6.09 0.20 -16.12
CA ALA A 355 4.90 -0.44 -16.71
C ALA A 355 5.21 -1.88 -17.12
N PHE A 356 4.36 -2.81 -16.68
CA PHE A 356 4.43 -4.23 -17.00
C PHE A 356 3.09 -4.68 -17.56
N ARG A 357 3.13 -5.41 -18.65
CA ARG A 357 1.95 -6.09 -19.20
C ARG A 357 1.70 -7.37 -18.41
N ILE A 358 0.46 -7.62 -18.05
CA ILE A 358 0.01 -8.85 -17.40
C ILE A 358 -0.56 -9.77 -18.47
N ALA A 359 -0.01 -10.98 -18.61
CA ALA A 359 -0.53 -12.01 -19.50
C ALA A 359 -1.71 -12.78 -18.84
N GLU A 360 -2.45 -13.55 -19.63
CA GLU A 360 -3.59 -14.35 -19.14
C GLU A 360 -3.19 -15.37 -18.04
N ASP A 361 -1.94 -15.84 -18.07
CA ASP A 361 -1.38 -16.75 -17.06
C ASP A 361 -0.80 -16.03 -15.82
N GLY A 362 -0.99 -14.71 -15.72
CA GLY A 362 -0.54 -13.86 -14.62
C GLY A 362 0.94 -13.43 -14.70
N ARG A 363 1.69 -13.88 -15.70
CA ARG A 363 3.07 -13.45 -15.87
C ARG A 363 3.16 -12.01 -16.36
N LEU A 364 4.23 -11.36 -15.91
CA LEU A 364 4.52 -9.97 -16.24
C LEU A 364 5.60 -9.89 -17.32
N SER A 365 5.46 -8.92 -18.23
CA SER A 365 6.53 -8.52 -19.14
C SER A 365 6.76 -7.01 -19.02
N PHE A 366 8.02 -6.61 -18.81
CA PHE A 366 8.39 -5.21 -18.75
C PHE A 366 8.19 -4.54 -20.10
N VAL A 367 7.56 -3.37 -20.11
CA VAL A 367 7.33 -2.58 -21.32
C VAL A 367 8.21 -1.35 -21.33
N ARG A 368 8.10 -0.49 -20.30
CA ARG A 368 8.87 0.77 -20.25
C ARG A 368 8.99 1.31 -18.82
N LYS A 369 9.96 2.21 -18.64
CA LYS A 369 10.13 3.03 -17.46
C LYS A 369 9.90 4.49 -17.82
N TYR A 370 9.23 5.21 -16.94
CA TYR A 370 9.11 6.66 -16.93
C TYR A 370 9.95 7.19 -15.76
N ASP A 371 10.98 7.97 -16.06
CA ASP A 371 11.75 8.64 -15.02
C ASP A 371 10.91 9.75 -14.38
N VAL A 372 10.99 9.87 -13.06
CA VAL A 372 10.22 10.82 -12.27
C VAL A 372 11.19 11.75 -11.53
N GLU A 373 11.11 13.03 -11.86
CA GLU A 373 11.85 14.05 -11.13
C GLU A 373 11.16 14.29 -9.78
N VAL A 374 11.80 13.87 -8.69
CA VAL A 374 11.25 14.06 -7.33
C VAL A 374 11.96 15.17 -6.54
N GLY A 375 13.10 15.67 -7.01
CA GLY A 375 13.91 16.66 -6.30
C GLY A 375 14.28 16.18 -4.90
N ALA A 376 14.05 17.02 -3.90
CA ALA A 376 14.22 16.67 -2.48
C ALA A 376 13.02 15.92 -1.87
N SER A 377 11.98 15.65 -2.68
CA SER A 377 10.76 14.97 -2.24
C SER A 377 10.82 13.46 -2.47
N HIS A 378 9.69 12.80 -2.24
CA HIS A 378 9.53 11.36 -2.43
C HIS A 378 8.26 11.05 -3.21
N GLN A 379 8.26 9.93 -3.92
CA GLN A 379 7.08 9.32 -4.52
C GLN A 379 6.55 8.24 -3.56
N PHE A 380 5.72 8.65 -2.56
CA PHE A 380 5.27 7.72 -1.53
C PHE A 380 4.10 6.85 -1.95
N TRP A 381 3.25 7.34 -2.85
CA TRP A 381 2.05 6.65 -3.27
C TRP A 381 1.79 6.78 -4.76
N SER A 382 1.29 5.71 -5.33
CA SER A 382 0.69 5.70 -6.65
C SER A 382 -0.43 4.65 -6.71
N GLY A 383 -1.40 4.83 -7.60
CA GLY A 383 -2.50 3.90 -7.76
C GLY A 383 -3.28 4.10 -9.03
N MET A 384 -3.96 3.04 -9.47
CA MET A 384 -4.88 3.07 -10.60
C MET A 384 -6.32 3.15 -10.14
N LEU A 385 -7.14 3.87 -10.88
CA LEU A 385 -8.56 4.02 -10.63
C LEU A 385 -9.35 3.83 -11.92
N ALA A 386 -10.27 2.87 -11.92
CA ALA A 386 -11.31 2.83 -12.94
C ALA A 386 -12.32 3.93 -12.68
N LEU A 387 -12.58 4.77 -13.66
CA LEU A 387 -13.61 5.81 -13.56
C LEU A 387 -15.01 5.19 -13.49
N PRO A 388 -15.99 5.89 -12.90
CA PRO A 388 -17.38 5.42 -12.76
C PRO A 388 -18.02 4.99 -14.08
#